data_07b39b03d9ab1f1667a363d14b392a03
#
_entry.id   07b39b03d9ab1f1667a363d14b392a03
#
_cell.length_a   1.000
_cell.length_b   1.000
_cell.length_c   1.000
_cell.angle_alpha   90.00
_cell.angle_beta   90.00
_cell.angle_gamma   90.00
#
_symmetry.space_group_name_H-M   'P 1'
#
loop_
_entity.id
_entity.type
_entity.pdbx_description
1 polymer ?
#
loop_
_entity_poly.entity_id
_entity_poly.type
_entity_poly.pdbx_seq_one_letter_code
_entity_poly.pdbx_strand_id
1 'polypeptide(L)'
;MSMTIKFSDSIRLDFDYLLIGNSRLHWAIRKDNSYKFFHTFFNQRFPKNINLKKLVWASVGKYPISKLSNNNEININNLTMKEMPDHIGIDRVLACLAAHKIIENKLKKNILIVDLGTTVSITKIDNQGNLIGGQLLPGFTTQLKSMDENTKNLTFPKNTFIPSKNFQTVTSKAMLKGVYNSIFGAIKLSFNKNQDILIICGGDAKFLGEKIKKEIKNIIIEPNLVMYGMIFSRN
;
A
#
# COMPACT_ATOMS: atom_id res chain seq x y z
N MET A 1 -3.53 -17.94 0.43
CA MET A 1 -2.35 -18.25 1.26
C MET A 1 -1.84 -16.93 1.81
N SER A 2 -1.81 -16.70 3.11
CA SER A 2 -1.08 -15.57 3.68
C SER A 2 0.40 -15.94 3.59
N MET A 3 1.15 -15.22 2.79
CA MET A 3 2.58 -15.41 2.69
C MET A 3 3.19 -14.77 3.94
N THR A 4 3.65 -15.56 4.89
CA THR A 4 4.48 -15.03 5.97
C THR A 4 5.84 -14.76 5.36
N ILE A 5 6.19 -13.48 5.18
CA ILE A 5 7.52 -13.08 4.71
C ILE A 5 8.49 -13.46 5.84
N LYS A 6 9.25 -14.52 5.63
CA LYS A 6 10.38 -14.86 6.50
C LYS A 6 11.55 -13.98 6.05
N PHE A 7 12.06 -13.19 6.97
CA PHE A 7 13.33 -12.50 6.75
C PHE A 7 14.42 -13.57 6.67
N SER A 8 15.29 -13.49 5.65
CA SER A 8 16.51 -14.29 5.63
C SER A 8 17.39 -13.89 6.81
N ASP A 9 18.19 -14.80 7.34
CA ASP A 9 19.11 -14.55 8.49
C ASP A 9 20.11 -13.41 8.22
N SER A 10 20.23 -12.96 6.97
CA SER A 10 21.06 -11.83 6.55
C SER A 10 20.43 -10.44 6.80
N ILE A 11 19.13 -10.35 7.12
CA ILE A 11 18.49 -9.06 7.35
C ILE A 11 18.79 -8.58 8.78
N ARG A 12 19.54 -7.46 8.87
CA ARG A 12 19.81 -6.81 10.15
C ARG A 12 18.56 -6.11 10.67
N LEU A 13 18.05 -6.60 11.78
CA LEU A 13 16.86 -6.02 12.45
C LEU A 13 17.28 -4.94 13.46
N ASP A 14 17.99 -3.88 13.01
CA ASP A 14 18.59 -2.88 13.92
C ASP A 14 17.76 -1.61 14.08
N PHE A 15 16.75 -1.41 13.24
CA PHE A 15 16.01 -0.15 13.14
C PHE A 15 14.50 -0.35 13.33
N ASP A 16 13.86 0.69 13.83
CA ASP A 16 12.42 0.90 13.71
C ASP A 16 12.13 1.71 12.45
N TYR A 17 10.94 1.58 11.87
CA TYR A 17 10.58 2.27 10.63
C TYR A 17 9.28 3.03 10.78
N LEU A 18 9.24 4.25 10.20
CA LEU A 18 8.08 5.12 10.13
C LEU A 18 7.84 5.58 8.69
N LEU A 19 6.70 5.22 8.13
CA LEU A 19 6.19 5.86 6.92
C LEU A 19 5.13 6.90 7.30
N ILE A 20 5.36 8.14 6.90
CA ILE A 20 4.43 9.26 7.02
C ILE A 20 3.57 9.25 5.75
N GLY A 21 2.37 8.66 5.87
CA GLY A 21 1.40 8.59 4.78
C GLY A 21 0.55 9.85 4.68
N ASN A 22 -0.43 9.86 3.76
CA ASN A 22 -1.34 11.01 3.58
C ASN A 22 -2.33 11.21 4.74
N SER A 23 -2.76 10.14 5.41
CA SER A 23 -3.78 10.19 6.46
C SER A 23 -3.35 9.57 7.79
N ARG A 24 -2.27 8.82 7.81
CA ARG A 24 -1.80 8.06 8.98
C ARG A 24 -0.29 7.95 8.99
N LEU A 25 0.23 7.66 10.20
CA LEU A 25 1.60 7.23 10.42
C LEU A 25 1.63 5.69 10.47
N HIS A 26 2.47 5.07 9.65
CA HIS A 26 2.62 3.61 9.61
C HIS A 26 3.95 3.22 10.25
N TRP A 27 3.89 2.27 11.15
CA TRP A 27 5.01 1.86 11.97
C TRP A 27 5.37 0.40 11.73
N ALA A 28 6.67 0.11 11.63
CA ALA A 28 7.23 -1.22 11.82
C ALA A 28 8.21 -1.15 12.99
N ILE A 29 7.78 -1.62 14.15
CA ILE A 29 8.59 -1.59 15.37
C ILE A 29 9.18 -2.98 15.57
N ARG A 30 10.47 -3.00 15.79
CA ARG A 30 11.21 -4.23 16.06
C ARG A 30 10.69 -4.90 17.32
N LYS A 31 10.47 -6.20 17.25
CA LYS A 31 10.15 -7.05 18.38
C LYS A 31 10.88 -8.39 18.18
N ASP A 32 11.92 -8.59 18.99
CA ASP A 32 12.78 -9.78 18.90
C ASP A 32 13.34 -9.96 17.46
N ASN A 33 13.07 -11.08 16.82
CA ASN A 33 13.46 -11.39 15.43
C ASN A 33 12.37 -11.08 14.41
N SER A 34 11.45 -10.14 14.71
CA SER A 34 10.34 -9.78 13.84
C SER A 34 9.98 -8.30 13.94
N TYR A 35 9.03 -7.87 13.12
CA TYR A 35 8.44 -6.54 13.20
C TYR A 35 6.97 -6.61 13.55
N LYS A 36 6.55 -5.72 14.47
CA LYS A 36 5.13 -5.43 14.71
C LYS A 36 4.70 -4.25 13.85
N PHE A 37 3.73 -4.48 12.97
CA PHE A 37 3.15 -3.44 12.10
C PHE A 37 1.88 -2.88 12.73
N PHE A 38 1.76 -1.55 12.76
CA PHE A 38 0.54 -0.85 13.18
C PHE A 38 0.54 0.58 12.61
N HIS A 39 -0.56 1.30 12.80
CA HIS A 39 -0.67 2.69 12.39
C HIS A 39 -1.25 3.55 13.51
N THR A 40 -0.93 4.85 13.48
CA THR A 40 -1.47 5.87 14.37
C THR A 40 -1.96 7.06 13.54
N PHE A 41 -2.85 7.88 14.11
CA PHE A 41 -3.23 9.14 13.52
C PHE A 41 -2.20 10.23 13.86
N PHE A 42 -2.15 11.30 13.07
CA PHE A 42 -1.20 12.41 13.25
C PHE A 42 -1.31 13.12 14.60
N ASN A 43 -2.51 13.17 15.18
CA ASN A 43 -2.76 13.77 16.51
C ASN A 43 -2.41 12.83 17.68
N GLN A 44 -2.01 11.60 17.43
CA GLN A 44 -1.59 10.66 18.45
C GLN A 44 -0.11 10.84 18.79
N ARG A 45 0.26 10.57 20.03
CA ARG A 45 1.66 10.55 20.45
C ARG A 45 2.40 9.39 19.76
N PHE A 46 3.67 9.58 19.51
CA PHE A 46 4.55 8.50 19.08
C PHE A 46 4.50 7.34 20.08
N PRO A 47 4.63 6.10 19.62
CA PRO A 47 4.67 4.95 20.51
C PRO A 47 5.75 5.14 21.58
N LYS A 48 5.46 4.69 22.80
CA LYS A 48 6.45 4.72 23.89
C LYS A 48 7.65 3.83 23.53
N ASN A 49 8.85 4.23 23.92
CA ASN A 49 10.11 3.47 23.76
C ASN A 49 10.70 3.43 22.35
N ILE A 50 10.33 4.35 21.46
CA ILE A 50 11.03 4.49 20.18
C ILE A 50 12.37 5.21 20.38
N ASN A 51 13.44 4.59 19.90
CA ASN A 51 14.73 5.24 19.81
C ASN A 51 14.82 6.05 18.51
N LEU A 52 14.65 7.38 18.59
CA LEU A 52 14.67 8.26 17.42
C LEU A 52 16.00 8.21 16.65
N LYS A 53 17.13 7.86 17.32
CA LYS A 53 18.44 7.70 16.66
C LYS A 53 18.48 6.45 15.75
N LYS A 54 17.62 5.46 16.04
CA LYS A 54 17.47 4.23 15.26
C LYS A 54 16.16 4.18 14.48
N LEU A 55 15.45 5.30 14.36
CA LEU A 55 14.23 5.40 13.56
C LEU A 55 14.57 5.80 12.12
N VAL A 56 14.31 4.90 11.19
CA VAL A 56 14.36 5.16 9.74
C VAL A 56 12.99 5.59 9.27
N TRP A 57 12.91 6.64 8.47
CA TRP A 57 11.63 7.19 8.08
C TRP A 57 11.58 7.58 6.60
N ALA A 58 10.36 7.62 6.07
CA ALA A 58 10.04 8.15 4.75
C ALA A 58 8.74 8.95 4.83
N SER A 59 8.54 9.92 3.94
CA SER A 59 7.32 10.72 3.88
C SER A 59 6.77 10.80 2.47
N VAL A 60 5.46 10.55 2.31
CA VAL A 60 4.74 10.72 1.04
C VAL A 60 4.49 12.19 0.74
N GLY A 61 4.40 13.04 1.79
CA GLY A 61 4.16 14.46 1.67
C GLY A 61 5.12 15.29 2.53
N LYS A 62 5.03 16.60 2.43
CA LYS A 62 5.77 17.52 3.31
C LYS A 62 5.12 17.51 4.69
N TYR A 63 5.69 16.78 5.63
CA TYR A 63 5.26 16.79 7.03
C TYR A 63 6.39 17.30 7.91
N PRO A 64 6.21 18.43 8.63
CA PRO A 64 7.26 18.98 9.49
C PRO A 64 7.35 18.16 10.78
N ILE A 65 8.15 17.12 10.79
CA ILE A 65 8.55 16.48 12.04
C ILE A 65 9.96 16.99 12.38
N SER A 66 10.05 18.09 13.06
CA SER A 66 11.30 18.70 13.51
C SER A 66 12.20 17.79 14.38
N LYS A 67 11.66 16.66 14.82
CA LYS A 67 12.36 15.70 15.69
C LYS A 67 13.06 14.56 14.94
N LEU A 68 12.82 14.41 13.63
CA LEU A 68 13.41 13.33 12.85
C LEU A 68 14.75 13.79 12.24
N SER A 69 15.73 12.92 12.33
CA SER A 69 17.05 13.16 11.72
C SER A 69 16.98 12.90 10.22
N ASN A 70 17.44 13.85 9.41
CA ASN A 70 17.53 13.70 7.95
C ASN A 70 18.47 12.54 7.54
N ASN A 71 19.45 12.21 8.37
CA ASN A 71 20.37 11.09 8.09
C ASN A 71 19.70 9.72 8.04
N ASN A 72 18.51 9.60 8.62
CA ASN A 72 17.72 8.36 8.62
C ASN A 72 16.53 8.41 7.67
N GLU A 73 16.42 9.43 6.84
CA GLU A 73 15.41 9.52 5.80
C GLU A 73 15.70 8.55 4.66
N ILE A 74 14.68 7.83 4.21
CA ILE A 74 14.74 7.08 2.96
C ILE A 74 14.34 8.02 1.83
N ASN A 75 15.27 8.29 0.93
CA ASN A 75 15.07 9.11 -0.25
C ASN A 75 15.04 8.22 -1.49
N ILE A 76 14.26 8.59 -2.50
CA ILE A 76 14.14 7.83 -3.76
C ILE A 76 15.51 7.60 -4.39
N ASN A 77 16.38 8.61 -4.37
CA ASN A 77 17.73 8.57 -4.94
C ASN A 77 18.65 7.52 -4.28
N ASN A 78 18.29 7.05 -3.08
CA ASN A 78 19.06 6.04 -2.34
C ASN A 78 18.51 4.62 -2.52
N LEU A 79 17.45 4.45 -3.33
CA LEU A 79 16.83 3.15 -3.57
C LEU A 79 17.41 2.51 -4.84
N THR A 80 17.64 1.20 -4.78
CA THR A 80 18.26 0.41 -5.86
C THR A 80 17.30 0.08 -7.01
N MET A 81 16.12 0.70 -7.07
CA MET A 81 15.17 0.51 -8.16
C MET A 81 15.61 1.36 -9.37
N LYS A 82 15.79 0.70 -10.51
CA LYS A 82 16.18 1.35 -11.77
C LYS A 82 14.98 2.01 -12.45
N GLU A 83 15.24 3.08 -13.21
CA GLU A 83 14.27 3.74 -14.10
C GLU A 83 13.00 4.24 -13.41
N MET A 84 13.07 4.56 -12.11
CA MET A 84 11.96 5.22 -11.41
C MET A 84 12.04 6.74 -11.64
N PRO A 85 10.94 7.37 -12.10
CA PRO A 85 10.90 8.83 -12.25
C PRO A 85 11.07 9.55 -10.91
N ASP A 86 11.81 10.65 -10.87
CA ASP A 86 12.09 11.43 -9.64
C ASP A 86 10.82 11.92 -8.92
N HIS A 87 9.73 12.08 -9.65
CA HIS A 87 8.43 12.56 -9.14
C HIS A 87 7.46 11.46 -8.68
N ILE A 88 7.87 10.19 -8.74
CA ILE A 88 7.03 9.09 -8.24
C ILE A 88 6.98 9.13 -6.71
N GLY A 89 5.82 8.83 -6.11
CA GLY A 89 5.70 8.77 -4.65
C GLY A 89 6.60 7.69 -4.03
N ILE A 90 7.27 8.02 -2.93
CA ILE A 90 8.19 7.12 -2.23
C ILE A 90 7.50 5.80 -1.81
N ASP A 91 6.23 5.85 -1.40
CA ASP A 91 5.41 4.68 -1.06
C ASP A 91 5.29 3.70 -2.23
N ARG A 92 5.11 4.21 -3.45
CA ARG A 92 5.03 3.39 -4.67
C ARG A 92 6.37 2.72 -4.97
N VAL A 93 7.49 3.44 -4.83
CA VAL A 93 8.83 2.87 -5.05
C VAL A 93 9.13 1.79 -4.02
N LEU A 94 8.83 2.04 -2.75
CA LEU A 94 9.00 1.06 -1.68
C LEU A 94 8.14 -0.19 -1.87
N ALA A 95 6.88 -0.02 -2.32
CA ALA A 95 6.02 -1.15 -2.67
C ALA A 95 6.60 -1.98 -3.82
N CYS A 96 7.14 -1.32 -4.87
CA CYS A 96 7.82 -1.98 -5.99
C CYS A 96 9.06 -2.75 -5.53
N LEU A 97 9.92 -2.13 -4.71
CA LEU A 97 11.11 -2.77 -4.14
C LEU A 97 10.75 -4.03 -3.37
N ALA A 98 9.74 -3.94 -2.48
CA ALA A 98 9.30 -5.10 -1.71
C ALA A 98 8.72 -6.19 -2.62
N ALA A 99 7.84 -5.82 -3.54
CA ALA A 99 7.22 -6.76 -4.45
C ALA A 99 8.27 -7.52 -5.29
N HIS A 100 9.26 -6.79 -5.84
CA HIS A 100 10.34 -7.38 -6.62
C HIS A 100 11.20 -8.34 -5.78
N LYS A 101 11.61 -7.93 -4.56
CA LYS A 101 12.38 -8.79 -3.65
C LYS A 101 11.60 -10.04 -3.18
N ILE A 102 10.29 -9.92 -2.92
CA ILE A 102 9.45 -11.05 -2.48
C ILE A 102 9.27 -12.08 -3.59
N ILE A 103 9.12 -11.64 -4.83
CA ILE A 103 8.93 -12.52 -5.98
C ILE A 103 10.26 -13.11 -6.46
N GLU A 104 11.41 -12.43 -6.21
CA GLU A 104 12.79 -12.90 -6.44
C GLU A 104 12.99 -13.60 -7.78
N ASN A 105 12.56 -13.01 -8.88
CA ASN A 105 12.74 -13.60 -10.23
C ASN A 105 12.25 -15.05 -10.42
N LYS A 106 11.51 -15.59 -9.44
CA LYS A 106 11.00 -16.97 -9.47
C LYS A 106 10.05 -17.22 -10.63
N LEU A 107 9.45 -16.15 -11.12
CA LEU A 107 8.51 -16.21 -12.24
C LEU A 107 8.89 -15.10 -13.22
N LYS A 108 9.14 -15.45 -14.49
CA LYS A 108 9.36 -14.49 -15.59
C LYS A 108 8.07 -13.72 -15.93
N LYS A 109 7.49 -13.03 -14.93
CA LYS A 109 6.23 -12.30 -15.04
C LYS A 109 6.39 -10.87 -14.55
N ASN A 110 5.61 -9.96 -15.10
CA ASN A 110 5.45 -8.63 -14.55
C ASN A 110 4.76 -8.69 -13.19
N ILE A 111 4.91 -7.65 -12.40
CA ILE A 111 4.24 -7.52 -11.11
C ILE A 111 3.31 -6.32 -11.17
N LEU A 112 2.02 -6.55 -10.95
CA LEU A 112 1.02 -5.51 -10.77
C LEU A 112 0.79 -5.31 -9.29
N ILE A 113 1.19 -4.17 -8.77
CA ILE A 113 1.06 -3.79 -7.36
C ILE A 113 -0.12 -2.82 -7.23
N VAL A 114 -1.06 -3.15 -6.35
CA VAL A 114 -2.24 -2.33 -6.07
C VAL A 114 -2.22 -1.95 -4.60
N ASP A 115 -1.93 -0.69 -4.32
CA ASP A 115 -2.04 -0.13 -2.96
C ASP A 115 -3.43 0.48 -2.76
N LEU A 116 -4.20 -0.11 -1.86
CA LEU A 116 -5.56 0.28 -1.52
C LEU A 116 -5.55 1.14 -0.26
N GLY A 117 -5.45 2.44 -0.45
CA GLY A 117 -5.42 3.44 0.63
C GLY A 117 -6.36 4.62 0.37
N THR A 118 -6.01 5.80 0.88
CA THR A 118 -6.71 7.08 0.62
C THR A 118 -6.75 7.39 -0.88
N THR A 119 -5.65 7.09 -1.56
CA THR A 119 -5.56 6.96 -3.01
C THR A 119 -5.31 5.49 -3.33
N VAL A 120 -5.93 4.97 -4.38
CA VAL A 120 -5.54 3.68 -4.94
C VAL A 120 -4.46 3.95 -5.97
N SER A 121 -3.30 3.33 -5.78
CA SER A 121 -2.26 3.30 -6.80
C SER A 121 -2.16 1.91 -7.42
N ILE A 122 -2.20 1.85 -8.75
CA ILE A 122 -1.95 0.65 -9.53
C ILE A 122 -0.61 0.89 -10.22
N THR A 123 0.42 0.12 -9.85
CA THR A 123 1.77 0.27 -10.38
C THR A 123 2.22 -1.05 -10.97
N LYS A 124 2.79 -1.00 -12.17
CA LYS A 124 3.27 -2.19 -12.87
C LYS A 124 4.77 -2.09 -13.08
N ILE A 125 5.48 -3.14 -12.70
CA ILE A 125 6.90 -3.32 -12.97
C ILE A 125 7.11 -4.59 -13.80
N ASP A 126 8.18 -4.63 -14.57
CA ASP A 126 8.60 -5.84 -15.27
C ASP A 126 9.27 -6.84 -14.31
N ASN A 127 9.67 -7.99 -14.84
CA ASN A 127 10.36 -9.02 -14.07
C ASN A 127 11.78 -8.64 -13.64
N GLN A 128 12.34 -7.54 -14.16
CA GLN A 128 13.65 -6.99 -13.77
C GLN A 128 13.51 -5.87 -12.73
N GLY A 129 12.28 -5.46 -12.41
CA GLY A 129 11.98 -4.38 -11.47
C GLY A 129 11.87 -3.00 -12.11
N ASN A 130 11.94 -2.87 -13.46
CA ASN A 130 11.80 -1.60 -14.13
C ASN A 130 10.32 -1.16 -14.16
N LEU A 131 10.08 0.14 -14.00
CA LEU A 131 8.72 0.68 -14.03
C LEU A 131 8.15 0.63 -15.45
N ILE A 132 7.03 -0.07 -15.61
CA ILE A 132 6.23 -0.02 -16.85
C ILE A 132 5.29 1.19 -16.84
N GLY A 133 4.72 1.52 -15.68
CA GLY A 133 3.81 2.63 -15.52
C GLY A 133 2.81 2.45 -14.38
N GLY A 134 1.81 3.31 -14.31
CA GLY A 134 0.80 3.18 -13.28
C GLY A 134 -0.42 4.08 -13.48
N GLN A 135 -1.41 3.88 -12.61
CA GLN A 135 -2.67 4.62 -12.56
C GLN A 135 -2.93 5.03 -11.12
N LEU A 136 -3.55 6.19 -10.95
CA LEU A 136 -4.00 6.68 -9.65
C LEU A 136 -5.49 6.96 -9.71
N LEU A 137 -6.23 6.56 -8.68
CA LEU A 137 -7.64 6.86 -8.52
C LEU A 137 -7.95 7.09 -7.02
N PRO A 138 -9.03 7.82 -6.70
CA PRO A 138 -9.41 8.00 -5.31
C PRO A 138 -9.73 6.67 -4.64
N GLY A 139 -9.33 6.50 -3.37
CA GLY A 139 -9.60 5.30 -2.59
C GLY A 139 -11.07 5.11 -2.27
N PHE A 140 -11.42 3.94 -1.72
CA PHE A 140 -12.80 3.56 -1.44
C PHE A 140 -13.54 4.59 -0.57
N THR A 141 -12.95 4.94 0.57
CA THR A 141 -13.53 5.96 1.46
C THR A 141 -13.52 7.35 0.83
N THR A 142 -12.49 7.68 0.05
CA THR A 142 -12.36 8.99 -0.62
C THR A 142 -13.46 9.19 -1.66
N GLN A 143 -13.77 8.16 -2.47
CA GLN A 143 -14.88 8.23 -3.44
C GLN A 143 -16.23 8.39 -2.75
N LEU A 144 -16.49 7.66 -1.66
CA LEU A 144 -17.73 7.77 -0.88
C LEU A 144 -17.89 9.16 -0.25
N LYS A 145 -16.80 9.71 0.32
CA LYS A 145 -16.80 11.08 0.87
C LYS A 145 -17.05 12.12 -0.21
N SER A 146 -16.42 11.96 -1.36
CA SER A 146 -16.65 12.89 -2.49
C SER A 146 -18.10 12.92 -2.95
N MET A 147 -18.82 11.79 -2.93
CA MET A 147 -20.26 11.77 -3.22
C MET A 147 -21.07 12.51 -2.15
N ASP A 148 -20.75 12.32 -0.88
CA ASP A 148 -21.41 12.98 0.26
C ASP A 148 -21.19 14.50 0.22
N GLU A 149 -19.97 14.94 -0.01
CA GLU A 149 -19.56 16.33 0.02
C GLU A 149 -20.04 17.14 -1.22
N ASN A 150 -20.15 16.48 -2.38
CA ASN A 150 -20.45 17.16 -3.65
C ASN A 150 -21.88 16.94 -4.17
N THR A 151 -22.76 16.27 -3.41
CA THR A 151 -24.15 16.08 -3.80
C THR A 151 -25.10 16.38 -2.64
N LYS A 152 -26.33 16.87 -2.95
CA LYS A 152 -27.29 17.26 -1.93
C LYS A 152 -27.96 16.08 -1.20
N ASN A 153 -28.05 14.91 -1.85
CA ASN A 153 -28.91 13.82 -1.39
C ASN A 153 -28.16 12.51 -1.14
N LEU A 154 -26.84 12.47 -1.39
CA LEU A 154 -26.04 11.31 -1.06
C LEU A 154 -25.35 11.54 0.27
N THR A 155 -25.58 10.64 1.22
CA THR A 155 -24.93 10.68 2.54
C THR A 155 -23.96 9.53 2.68
N PHE A 156 -22.85 9.77 3.39
CA PHE A 156 -21.85 8.74 3.64
C PHE A 156 -22.48 7.51 4.30
N PRO A 157 -22.31 6.30 3.75
CA PRO A 157 -22.92 5.09 4.30
C PRO A 157 -22.48 4.79 5.73
N LYS A 158 -23.43 4.60 6.65
CA LYS A 158 -23.14 4.29 8.08
C LYS A 158 -22.32 2.99 8.25
N ASN A 159 -22.59 2.00 7.40
CA ASN A 159 -21.88 0.72 7.42
C ASN A 159 -21.20 0.50 6.08
N THR A 160 -19.90 0.17 6.11
CA THR A 160 -19.12 -0.13 4.92
C THR A 160 -19.03 -1.64 4.72
N PHE A 161 -19.68 -2.14 3.67
CA PHE A 161 -19.60 -3.52 3.20
C PHE A 161 -19.79 -3.54 1.70
N ILE A 162 -19.37 -4.61 1.03
CA ILE A 162 -19.58 -4.76 -0.42
C ILE A 162 -20.84 -5.62 -0.66
N PRO A 163 -21.91 -5.03 -1.23
CA PRO A 163 -23.11 -5.78 -1.58
C PRO A 163 -22.82 -6.89 -2.60
N SER A 164 -23.49 -8.03 -2.48
CA SER A 164 -23.31 -9.18 -3.39
C SER A 164 -23.92 -8.92 -4.78
N LYS A 165 -25.14 -8.38 -4.83
CA LYS A 165 -25.82 -8.04 -6.10
C LYS A 165 -25.13 -6.88 -6.80
N ASN A 166 -25.05 -6.90 -8.13
CA ASN A 166 -24.45 -5.82 -8.91
C ASN A 166 -25.29 -4.54 -8.88
N PHE A 167 -26.59 -4.67 -8.98
CA PHE A 167 -27.52 -3.55 -8.94
C PHE A 167 -28.26 -3.52 -7.60
N GLN A 168 -28.36 -2.35 -7.03
CA GLN A 168 -28.94 -2.10 -5.71
C GLN A 168 -30.08 -1.09 -5.81
N THR A 169 -31.17 -1.33 -5.09
CA THR A 169 -32.31 -0.41 -5.00
C THR A 169 -32.18 0.60 -3.86
N VAL A 170 -31.27 0.37 -2.92
CA VAL A 170 -30.98 1.26 -1.79
C VAL A 170 -29.75 2.11 -2.12
N THR A 171 -29.91 3.44 -2.06
CA THR A 171 -28.87 4.41 -2.47
C THR A 171 -27.52 4.16 -1.80
N SER A 172 -27.47 4.00 -0.48
CA SER A 172 -26.20 3.74 0.23
C SER A 172 -25.51 2.45 -0.23
N LYS A 173 -26.28 1.40 -0.53
CA LYS A 173 -25.73 0.15 -1.08
C LYS A 173 -25.29 0.33 -2.54
N ALA A 174 -25.99 1.16 -3.32
CA ALA A 174 -25.60 1.49 -4.70
C ALA A 174 -24.26 2.25 -4.72
N MET A 175 -24.06 3.22 -3.83
CA MET A 175 -22.80 3.94 -3.66
C MET A 175 -21.65 2.96 -3.34
N LEU A 176 -21.82 2.10 -2.32
CA LEU A 176 -20.81 1.10 -1.93
C LEU A 176 -20.44 0.16 -3.09
N LYS A 177 -21.45 -0.32 -3.83
CA LYS A 177 -21.22 -1.22 -4.95
C LYS A 177 -20.56 -0.52 -6.14
N GLY A 178 -20.99 0.71 -6.45
CA GLY A 178 -20.42 1.51 -7.53
C GLY A 178 -18.94 1.81 -7.30
N VAL A 179 -18.58 2.24 -6.09
CA VAL A 179 -17.19 2.51 -5.71
C VAL A 179 -16.35 1.23 -5.75
N TYR A 180 -16.85 0.12 -5.23
CA TYR A 180 -16.15 -1.17 -5.37
C TYR A 180 -15.92 -1.53 -6.84
N ASN A 181 -16.94 -1.44 -7.67
CA ASN A 181 -16.85 -1.79 -9.08
C ASN A 181 -15.88 -0.87 -9.85
N SER A 182 -15.78 0.41 -9.50
CA SER A 182 -14.82 1.33 -10.11
C SER A 182 -13.37 0.89 -9.83
N ILE A 183 -13.06 0.58 -8.57
CA ILE A 183 -11.72 0.11 -8.17
C ILE A 183 -11.43 -1.26 -8.79
N PHE A 184 -12.36 -2.20 -8.64
CA PHE A 184 -12.19 -3.56 -9.19
C PHE A 184 -12.08 -3.56 -10.71
N GLY A 185 -12.86 -2.72 -11.40
CA GLY A 185 -12.79 -2.56 -12.85
C GLY A 185 -11.43 -2.06 -13.31
N ALA A 186 -10.88 -1.04 -12.65
CA ALA A 186 -9.54 -0.53 -12.93
C ALA A 186 -8.46 -1.62 -12.75
N ILE A 187 -8.54 -2.39 -11.65
CA ILE A 187 -7.61 -3.51 -11.41
C ILE A 187 -7.74 -4.57 -12.48
N LYS A 188 -8.99 -4.97 -12.82
CA LYS A 188 -9.27 -6.02 -13.81
C LYS A 188 -8.79 -5.65 -15.21
N LEU A 189 -8.94 -4.39 -15.61
CA LEU A 189 -8.45 -3.89 -16.90
C LEU A 189 -6.92 -3.82 -16.96
N SER A 190 -6.26 -3.58 -15.83
CA SER A 190 -4.80 -3.49 -15.73
C SER A 190 -4.11 -4.86 -15.62
N PHE A 191 -4.82 -5.89 -15.18
CA PHE A 191 -4.27 -7.21 -14.86
C PHE A 191 -4.37 -8.19 -16.03
N ASN A 192 -3.23 -8.72 -16.46
CA ASN A 192 -3.15 -9.83 -17.42
C ASN A 192 -2.72 -11.12 -16.69
N LYS A 193 -3.65 -12.06 -16.48
CA LYS A 193 -3.41 -13.31 -15.74
C LYS A 193 -2.26 -14.17 -16.28
N ASN A 194 -1.94 -14.04 -17.56
CA ASN A 194 -0.88 -14.84 -18.19
C ASN A 194 0.50 -14.21 -18.00
N GLN A 195 0.57 -12.89 -17.84
CA GLN A 195 1.80 -12.12 -17.80
C GLN A 195 2.11 -11.52 -16.43
N ASP A 196 1.11 -11.37 -15.56
CA ASP A 196 1.23 -10.62 -14.32
C ASP A 196 1.07 -11.49 -13.09
N ILE A 197 1.74 -11.07 -12.02
CA ILE A 197 1.44 -11.45 -10.64
C ILE A 197 0.76 -10.24 -9.99
N LEU A 198 -0.39 -10.44 -9.37
CA LEU A 198 -1.12 -9.38 -8.67
C LEU A 198 -0.79 -9.39 -7.18
N ILE A 199 -0.28 -8.26 -6.68
CA ILE A 199 -0.06 -8.04 -5.24
C ILE A 199 -0.96 -6.89 -4.80
N ILE A 200 -1.72 -7.10 -3.73
CA ILE A 200 -2.61 -6.09 -3.12
C ILE A 200 -2.05 -5.71 -1.75
N CYS A 201 -1.86 -4.42 -1.50
CA CYS A 201 -1.40 -3.87 -0.24
C CYS A 201 -2.23 -2.65 0.21
N GLY A 202 -1.82 -2.01 1.29
CA GLY A 202 -2.48 -0.83 1.85
C GLY A 202 -3.53 -1.11 2.91
N GLY A 203 -4.10 -0.03 3.45
CA GLY A 203 -5.03 -0.11 4.59
C GLY A 203 -6.33 -0.86 4.31
N ASP A 204 -6.83 -0.77 3.08
CA ASP A 204 -8.06 -1.44 2.64
C ASP A 204 -7.79 -2.82 2.00
N ALA A 205 -6.52 -3.27 1.97
CA ALA A 205 -6.12 -4.53 1.33
C ALA A 205 -6.85 -5.75 1.88
N LYS A 206 -7.04 -5.85 3.19
CA LYS A 206 -7.79 -6.95 3.81
C LYS A 206 -9.27 -6.91 3.40
N PHE A 207 -9.87 -5.74 3.45
CA PHE A 207 -11.31 -5.56 3.18
C PHE A 207 -11.66 -5.79 1.71
N LEU A 208 -11.00 -5.05 0.80
CA LEU A 208 -11.26 -5.13 -0.64
C LEU A 208 -10.55 -6.32 -1.28
N GLY A 209 -9.32 -6.62 -0.87
CA GLY A 209 -8.51 -7.68 -1.44
C GLY A 209 -9.15 -9.07 -1.28
N GLU A 210 -9.77 -9.36 -0.13
CA GLU A 210 -10.50 -10.63 0.05
C GLU A 210 -11.73 -10.76 -0.86
N LYS A 211 -12.35 -9.65 -1.27
CA LYS A 211 -13.41 -9.65 -2.27
C LYS A 211 -12.85 -9.83 -3.68
N ILE A 212 -11.78 -9.11 -4.02
CA ILE A 212 -11.10 -9.23 -5.32
C ILE A 212 -10.57 -10.65 -5.54
N LYS A 213 -10.06 -11.30 -4.49
CA LYS A 213 -9.55 -12.68 -4.52
C LYS A 213 -10.61 -13.72 -4.93
N LYS A 214 -11.89 -13.44 -4.73
CA LYS A 214 -12.97 -14.30 -5.19
C LYS A 214 -13.14 -14.26 -6.71
N GLU A 215 -12.77 -13.14 -7.33
CA GLU A 215 -12.91 -12.89 -8.76
C GLU A 215 -11.60 -13.15 -9.53
N ILE A 216 -10.46 -12.84 -8.91
CA ILE A 216 -9.12 -13.05 -9.48
C ILE A 216 -8.38 -14.06 -8.61
N LYS A 217 -8.02 -15.21 -9.19
CA LYS A 217 -7.23 -16.24 -8.51
C LYS A 217 -5.74 -15.87 -8.49
N ASN A 218 -4.99 -16.48 -7.57
CA ASN A 218 -3.52 -16.35 -7.48
C ASN A 218 -3.04 -14.91 -7.20
N ILE A 219 -3.75 -14.21 -6.32
CA ILE A 219 -3.30 -12.92 -5.81
C ILE A 219 -2.59 -13.06 -4.46
N ILE A 220 -1.62 -12.20 -4.24
CA ILE A 220 -0.94 -12.05 -2.95
C ILE A 220 -1.58 -10.83 -2.26
N ILE A 221 -1.97 -10.99 -1.00
CA ILE A 221 -2.46 -9.87 -0.17
C ILE A 221 -1.44 -9.66 0.94
N GLU A 222 -0.71 -8.54 0.87
CA GLU A 222 0.27 -8.13 1.87
C GLU A 222 0.02 -6.66 2.27
N PRO A 223 -0.78 -6.41 3.30
CA PRO A 223 -1.14 -5.05 3.71
C PRO A 223 0.06 -4.15 4.03
N ASN A 224 1.15 -4.72 4.51
CA ASN A 224 2.33 -3.99 4.95
C ASN A 224 3.46 -3.94 3.91
N LEU A 225 3.17 -4.17 2.63
CA LEU A 225 4.16 -4.27 1.56
C LEU A 225 5.12 -3.06 1.53
N VAL A 226 4.59 -1.84 1.67
CA VAL A 226 5.41 -0.62 1.70
C VAL A 226 6.39 -0.63 2.86
N MET A 227 5.97 -1.08 4.04
CA MET A 227 6.85 -1.19 5.22
C MET A 227 7.95 -2.25 5.01
N TYR A 228 7.66 -3.35 4.31
CA TYR A 228 8.70 -4.29 3.88
C TYR A 228 9.70 -3.63 2.93
N GLY A 229 9.24 -2.76 2.03
CA GLY A 229 10.12 -1.96 1.18
C GLY A 229 11.10 -1.10 1.97
N MET A 230 10.62 -0.45 3.03
CA MET A 230 11.50 0.31 3.94
C MET A 230 12.54 -0.59 4.62
N ILE A 231 12.13 -1.75 5.12
CA ILE A 231 13.04 -2.72 5.76
C ILE A 231 14.08 -3.19 4.74
N PHE A 232 13.68 -3.54 3.53
CA PHE A 232 14.57 -4.01 2.47
C PHE A 232 15.50 -2.94 1.91
N SER A 233 15.16 -1.66 2.03
CA SER A 233 16.00 -0.57 1.54
C SER A 233 17.27 -0.35 2.35
N ARG A 234 17.35 -0.90 3.54
CA ARG A 234 18.51 -0.77 4.46
C ARG A 234 19.33 -2.07 4.60
N ASN A 235 18.98 -3.11 3.81
CA ASN A 235 19.65 -4.43 3.84
C ASN A 235 20.14 -4.88 2.46
#